data_3309dea52e1d87e76c458b0db3ea3b84
#
_entry.id   3309dea52e1d87e76c458b0db3ea3b84
#
_cell.length_a   1.000
_cell.length_b   1.000
_cell.length_c   1.000
_cell.angle_alpha   90.00
_cell.angle_beta   90.00
_cell.angle_gamma   90.00
#
_symmetry.space_group_name_H-M   'P 1'
#
loop_
_entity.id
_entity.type
_entity.pdbx_description
1 polymer ?
#
loop_
_entity_poly.entity_id
_entity_poly.type
_entity_poly.pdbx_seq_one_letter_code
_entity_poly.pdbx_strand_id
1 'polypeptide(L)'
;MSFLKSEEFLQILIECCEEHYPYIAFADAFHTMRSMLLPVLYLMGTEVPKADVYHAICTGYGGLLACLGGYVNKKDVLLTEHGIYTREREEEIIRAKWVVPSFKKQWISFFYMLSDMIYQRAFRVTSLFTNAMHTQVSMGCDKDKCRVISLSLIHI
;
A
#
# COMPACT_ATOMS: atom_id res chain seq x y z
N MET A 1 12.49 -14.89 2.19
CA MET A 1 11.94 -14.96 3.57
C MET A 1 13.01 -15.22 4.65
N SER A 2 14.25 -15.38 4.29
CA SER A 2 15.35 -15.55 5.26
C SER A 2 15.61 -14.30 6.10
N PHE A 3 15.47 -13.11 5.51
CA PHE A 3 15.72 -11.82 6.17
C PHE A 3 14.94 -11.65 7.49
N LEU A 4 13.63 -11.90 7.52
CA LEU A 4 12.81 -11.75 8.75
C LEU A 4 13.16 -12.75 9.87
N LYS A 5 14.08 -13.68 9.62
CA LYS A 5 14.61 -14.65 10.57
C LYS A 5 16.10 -14.44 10.84
N SER A 6 16.70 -13.40 10.26
CA SER A 6 18.13 -13.12 10.41
C SER A 6 18.42 -12.35 11.70
N GLU A 7 19.63 -12.49 12.19
CA GLU A 7 20.13 -11.67 13.29
C GLU A 7 20.19 -10.18 12.91
N GLU A 8 20.46 -9.89 11.66
CA GLU A 8 20.49 -8.54 11.11
C GLU A 8 19.12 -7.85 11.23
N PHE A 9 18.01 -8.52 10.86
CA PHE A 9 16.67 -7.99 11.07
C PHE A 9 16.37 -7.75 12.55
N LEU A 10 16.76 -8.69 13.40
CA LEU A 10 16.56 -8.58 14.84
C LEU A 10 17.33 -7.40 15.42
N GLN A 11 18.59 -7.20 15.03
CA GLN A 11 19.42 -6.08 15.46
C GLN A 11 18.82 -4.73 15.05
N ILE A 12 18.45 -4.58 13.77
CA ILE A 12 17.80 -3.36 13.27
C ILE A 12 16.52 -3.05 14.07
N LEU A 13 15.74 -4.09 14.40
CA LEU A 13 14.51 -3.90 15.15
C LEU A 13 14.76 -3.50 16.60
N ILE A 14 15.79 -4.06 17.23
CA ILE A 14 16.21 -3.70 18.61
C ILE A 14 16.59 -2.20 18.62
N GLU A 15 17.48 -1.77 17.74
CA GLU A 15 17.91 -0.37 17.63
C GLU A 15 16.71 0.58 17.38
N CYS A 16 15.81 0.20 16.47
CA CYS A 16 14.59 0.96 16.24
C CYS A 16 13.68 1.04 17.48
N CYS A 17 13.55 -0.03 18.24
CA CYS A 17 12.74 -0.04 19.46
C CYS A 17 13.36 0.81 20.56
N GLU A 18 14.67 0.72 20.76
CA GLU A 18 15.38 1.53 21.76
C GLU A 18 15.30 3.02 21.46
N GLU A 19 15.40 3.42 20.19
CA GLU A 19 15.37 4.81 19.78
C GLU A 19 13.96 5.42 19.76
N HIS A 20 12.98 4.67 19.22
CA HIS A 20 11.66 5.24 18.91
C HIS A 20 10.51 4.70 19.77
N TYR A 21 10.69 3.52 20.39
CA TYR A 21 9.62 2.82 21.14
C TYR A 21 10.07 2.26 22.49
N PRO A 22 10.78 3.04 23.33
CA PRO A 22 11.41 2.52 24.55
C PRO A 22 10.41 1.97 25.59
N TYR A 23 9.13 2.31 25.46
CA TYR A 23 8.07 1.89 26.41
C TYR A 23 7.15 0.80 25.85
N ILE A 24 7.46 0.24 24.69
CA ILE A 24 6.65 -0.80 24.05
C ILE A 24 7.32 -2.15 24.23
N ALA A 25 6.52 -3.18 24.53
CA ALA A 25 7.04 -4.53 24.58
C ALA A 25 7.66 -4.92 23.22
N PHE A 26 8.90 -5.42 23.26
CA PHE A 26 9.63 -5.82 22.04
C PHE A 26 8.83 -6.81 21.18
N ALA A 27 8.09 -7.74 21.81
CA ALA A 27 7.24 -8.69 21.11
C ALA A 27 6.17 -8.00 20.26
N ASP A 28 5.54 -6.91 20.76
CA ASP A 28 4.53 -6.16 20.03
C ASP A 28 5.13 -5.44 18.83
N ALA A 29 6.32 -4.84 19.00
CA ALA A 29 7.06 -4.21 17.91
C ALA A 29 7.46 -5.26 16.85
N PHE A 30 8.02 -6.39 17.28
CA PHE A 30 8.42 -7.48 16.39
C PHE A 30 7.24 -8.00 15.55
N HIS A 31 6.12 -8.33 16.20
CA HIS A 31 4.95 -8.85 15.50
C HIS A 31 4.34 -7.82 14.56
N THR A 32 4.31 -6.54 14.93
CA THR A 32 3.80 -5.45 14.10
C THR A 32 4.67 -5.27 12.84
N MET A 33 5.97 -5.08 13.01
CA MET A 33 6.88 -4.87 11.88
C MET A 33 6.94 -6.09 10.96
N ARG A 34 6.97 -7.28 11.53
CA ARG A 34 6.89 -8.53 10.76
C ARG A 34 5.60 -8.62 9.95
N SER A 35 4.46 -8.24 10.52
CA SER A 35 3.15 -8.29 9.85
C SER A 35 3.05 -7.30 8.69
N MET A 36 3.70 -6.14 8.79
CA MET A 36 3.81 -5.17 7.70
C MET A 36 4.74 -5.66 6.58
N LEU A 37 5.92 -6.15 6.94
CA LEU A 37 6.97 -6.47 5.98
C LEU A 37 6.76 -7.81 5.29
N LEU A 38 6.17 -8.81 5.96
CA LEU A 38 6.02 -10.15 5.43
C LEU A 38 5.27 -10.21 4.08
N PRO A 39 4.10 -9.56 3.91
CA PRO A 39 3.42 -9.53 2.63
C PRO A 39 4.22 -8.82 1.53
N VAL A 40 4.89 -7.71 1.87
CA VAL A 40 5.73 -6.95 0.93
C VAL A 40 6.87 -7.82 0.40
N LEU A 41 7.64 -8.44 1.31
CA LEU A 41 8.77 -9.31 0.94
C LEU A 41 8.32 -10.55 0.17
N TYR A 42 7.14 -11.08 0.50
CA TYR A 42 6.55 -12.19 -0.26
C TYR A 42 6.25 -11.77 -1.70
N LEU A 43 5.57 -10.64 -1.88
CA LEU A 43 5.25 -10.11 -3.22
C LEU A 43 6.49 -9.76 -4.02
N MET A 44 7.50 -9.14 -3.39
CA MET A 44 8.77 -8.82 -4.05
C MET A 44 9.55 -10.06 -4.52
N GLY A 45 9.36 -11.21 -3.88
CA GLY A 45 9.96 -12.48 -4.29
C GLY A 45 9.10 -13.28 -5.27
N THR A 46 7.92 -12.78 -5.68
CA THR A 46 7.01 -13.47 -6.57
C THR A 46 7.37 -13.21 -8.03
N GLU A 47 7.37 -14.26 -8.84
CA GLU A 47 7.47 -14.09 -10.29
C GLU A 47 6.20 -13.45 -10.83
N VAL A 48 6.37 -12.31 -11.50
CA VAL A 48 5.24 -11.60 -12.11
C VAL A 48 5.11 -12.03 -13.57
N PRO A 49 3.92 -12.50 -14.01
CA PRO A 49 3.72 -12.90 -15.39
C PRO A 49 3.95 -11.73 -16.34
N LYS A 50 4.51 -12.01 -17.52
CA LYS A 50 4.69 -11.00 -18.56
C LYS A 50 3.34 -10.56 -19.10
N ALA A 51 3.14 -9.25 -19.15
CA ALA A 51 1.92 -8.62 -19.67
C ALA A 51 2.28 -7.31 -20.37
N ASP A 52 1.40 -6.81 -21.22
CA ASP A 52 1.58 -5.52 -21.88
C ASP A 52 1.18 -4.34 -21.00
N VAL A 53 0.28 -4.57 -20.03
CA VAL A 53 -0.17 -3.58 -19.04
C VAL A 53 -0.43 -4.29 -17.72
N TYR A 54 -0.08 -3.66 -16.63
CA TYR A 54 -0.41 -4.12 -15.27
C TYR A 54 -1.51 -3.25 -14.68
N HIS A 55 -2.67 -3.84 -14.44
CA HIS A 55 -3.82 -3.12 -13.95
C HIS A 55 -4.15 -3.51 -12.51
N ALA A 56 -4.01 -2.55 -11.59
CA ALA A 56 -4.44 -2.70 -10.20
C ALA A 56 -5.82 -2.10 -9.98
N ILE A 57 -6.59 -2.73 -9.09
CA ILE A 57 -7.92 -2.25 -8.68
C ILE A 57 -7.94 -1.63 -7.28
N CYS A 58 -6.78 -1.54 -6.65
CA CYS A 58 -6.57 -0.86 -5.35
C CYS A 58 -5.12 -0.46 -5.19
N THR A 59 -4.85 0.48 -4.28
CA THR A 59 -3.51 1.00 -3.99
C THR A 59 -2.68 0.14 -3.03
N GLY A 60 -3.28 -0.82 -2.33
CA GLY A 60 -2.58 -1.65 -1.35
C GLY A 60 -1.60 -2.66 -1.97
N TYR A 61 -1.63 -3.88 -1.49
CA TYR A 61 -0.74 -4.95 -1.97
C TYR A 61 -0.94 -5.29 -3.45
N GLY A 62 -2.16 -5.14 -3.98
CA GLY A 62 -2.44 -5.28 -5.42
C GLY A 62 -1.71 -4.21 -6.23
N GLY A 63 -1.69 -2.96 -5.75
CA GLY A 63 -0.92 -1.87 -6.32
C GLY A 63 0.58 -2.14 -6.31
N LEU A 64 1.11 -2.64 -5.20
CA LEU A 64 2.51 -3.04 -5.09
C LEU A 64 2.89 -4.10 -6.14
N LEU A 65 2.07 -5.13 -6.31
CA LEU A 65 2.32 -6.18 -7.30
C LEU A 65 2.28 -5.65 -8.74
N ALA A 66 1.32 -4.77 -9.05
CA ALA A 66 1.26 -4.13 -10.36
C ALA A 66 2.49 -3.24 -10.63
N CYS A 67 2.94 -2.48 -9.63
CA CYS A 67 4.16 -1.68 -9.72
C CYS A 67 5.40 -2.55 -9.95
N LEU A 68 5.51 -3.68 -9.25
CA LEU A 68 6.58 -4.64 -9.44
C LEU A 68 6.58 -5.19 -10.87
N GLY A 69 5.42 -5.60 -11.38
CA GLY A 69 5.25 -6.08 -12.75
C GLY A 69 5.67 -5.05 -13.79
N GLY A 70 5.19 -3.80 -13.62
CA GLY A 70 5.54 -2.69 -14.48
C GLY A 70 7.03 -2.33 -14.44
N TYR A 71 7.67 -2.46 -13.27
CA TYR A 71 9.09 -2.22 -13.11
C TYR A 71 9.95 -3.30 -13.78
N VAL A 72 9.69 -4.57 -13.44
CA VAL A 72 10.48 -5.72 -13.95
C VAL A 72 10.34 -5.88 -15.46
N ASN A 73 9.13 -5.71 -15.99
CA ASN A 73 8.85 -5.94 -17.42
C ASN A 73 8.89 -4.63 -18.25
N LYS A 74 9.18 -3.48 -17.65
CA LYS A 74 9.23 -2.15 -18.29
C LYS A 74 7.93 -1.82 -19.03
N LYS A 75 6.80 -2.04 -18.34
CA LYS A 75 5.45 -1.83 -18.87
C LYS A 75 4.69 -0.81 -18.04
N ASP A 76 3.62 -0.30 -18.64
CA ASP A 76 2.74 0.67 -17.99
C ASP A 76 1.90 0.04 -16.89
N VAL A 77 1.61 0.86 -15.88
CA VAL A 77 0.73 0.50 -14.77
C VAL A 77 -0.52 1.36 -14.82
N LEU A 78 -1.68 0.73 -14.75
CA LEU A 78 -2.98 1.36 -14.66
C LEU A 78 -3.56 1.10 -13.27
N LEU A 79 -4.15 2.11 -12.65
CA LEU A 79 -4.89 1.97 -11.41
C LEU A 79 -6.36 2.35 -11.63
N THR A 80 -7.28 1.51 -11.16
CA THR A 80 -8.70 1.85 -11.02
C THR A 80 -9.10 1.71 -9.56
N GLU A 81 -9.57 2.77 -8.93
CA GLU A 81 -10.11 2.71 -7.57
C GLU A 81 -11.63 2.84 -7.60
N HIS A 82 -12.30 1.84 -7.02
CA HIS A 82 -13.75 1.84 -6.80
C HIS A 82 -14.15 2.60 -5.54
N GLY A 83 -13.30 2.58 -4.53
CA GLY A 83 -13.28 3.40 -3.32
C GLY A 83 -11.84 3.80 -3.04
N ILE A 84 -11.61 4.65 -2.08
CA ILE A 84 -10.23 5.06 -1.71
C ILE A 84 -9.71 4.10 -0.65
N TYR A 85 -9.04 3.03 -1.12
CA TYR A 85 -8.57 1.92 -0.29
C TYR A 85 -7.80 2.38 0.96
N THR A 86 -6.92 3.36 0.82
CA THR A 86 -6.11 3.87 1.94
C THR A 86 -6.97 4.53 3.02
N ARG A 87 -8.02 5.27 2.63
CA ARG A 87 -8.97 5.87 3.58
C ARG A 87 -9.77 4.81 4.32
N GLU A 88 -10.18 3.76 3.63
CA GLU A 88 -10.87 2.62 4.23
C GLU A 88 -9.97 1.90 5.24
N ARG A 89 -8.69 1.69 4.89
CA ARG A 89 -7.70 1.11 5.81
C ARG A 89 -7.41 2.00 7.01
N GLU A 90 -7.30 3.30 6.82
CA GLU A 90 -7.13 4.27 7.90
C GLU A 90 -8.28 4.16 8.91
N GLU A 91 -9.52 4.20 8.45
CA GLU A 91 -10.70 4.07 9.32
C GLU A 91 -10.73 2.72 10.04
N GLU A 92 -10.40 1.64 9.36
CA GLU A 92 -10.34 0.32 9.96
C GLU A 92 -9.25 0.24 11.04
N ILE A 93 -8.04 0.75 10.79
CA ILE A 93 -6.93 0.76 11.75
C ILE A 93 -7.28 1.61 12.97
N ILE A 94 -7.92 2.76 12.79
CA ILE A 94 -8.35 3.61 13.90
C ILE A 94 -9.29 2.84 14.84
N ARG A 95 -10.23 2.07 14.28
CA ARG A 95 -11.22 1.28 15.04
C ARG A 95 -10.69 -0.07 15.52
N ALA A 96 -9.58 -0.55 14.97
CA ALA A 96 -9.05 -1.88 15.25
C ALA A 96 -8.61 -2.03 16.72
N LYS A 97 -9.08 -3.09 17.37
CA LYS A 97 -8.66 -3.47 18.74
C LYS A 97 -7.42 -4.39 18.74
N TRP A 98 -7.13 -5.02 17.62
CA TRP A 98 -5.99 -5.92 17.45
C TRP A 98 -4.68 -5.18 17.15
N VAL A 99 -4.75 -3.91 16.75
CA VAL A 99 -3.57 -3.08 16.50
C VAL A 99 -3.15 -2.42 17.81
N VAL A 100 -1.90 -2.63 18.20
CA VAL A 100 -1.29 -1.94 19.34
C VAL A 100 -1.42 -0.43 19.13
N PRO A 101 -1.99 0.33 20.07
CA PRO A 101 -2.31 1.76 19.87
C PRO A 101 -1.15 2.59 19.36
N SER A 102 0.06 2.35 19.89
CA SER A 102 1.28 3.05 19.50
C SER A 102 1.70 2.82 18.05
N PHE A 103 1.26 1.72 17.42
CA PHE A 103 1.57 1.39 16.03
C PHE A 103 0.47 1.72 15.03
N LYS A 104 -0.66 2.30 15.47
CA LYS A 104 -1.72 2.69 14.52
C LYS A 104 -1.23 3.69 13.47
N LYS A 105 -0.45 4.69 13.90
CA LYS A 105 0.15 5.66 12.99
C LYS A 105 1.06 5.01 11.95
N GLN A 106 1.89 4.03 12.36
CA GLN A 106 2.77 3.30 11.45
C GLN A 106 1.98 2.54 10.38
N TRP A 107 0.93 1.82 10.80
CA TRP A 107 0.06 1.11 9.87
C TRP A 107 -0.61 2.06 8.86
N ILE A 108 -1.12 3.19 9.32
CA ILE A 108 -1.72 4.20 8.46
C ILE A 108 -0.68 4.74 7.48
N SER A 109 0.48 5.19 7.98
CA SER A 109 1.57 5.69 7.13
C SER A 109 2.05 4.66 6.11
N PHE A 110 2.08 3.38 6.48
CA PHE A 110 2.43 2.30 5.58
C PHE A 110 1.46 2.19 4.38
N PHE A 111 0.15 2.26 4.62
CA PHE A 111 -0.83 2.24 3.53
C PHE A 111 -0.79 3.51 2.67
N TYR A 112 -0.53 4.68 3.27
CA TYR A 112 -0.30 5.90 2.50
C TYR A 112 0.94 5.81 1.62
N MET A 113 2.02 5.22 2.11
CA MET A 113 3.24 4.97 1.32
C MET A 113 2.97 4.04 0.12
N LEU A 114 2.19 2.96 0.30
CA LEU A 114 1.80 2.08 -0.80
C LEU A 114 0.96 2.82 -1.85
N SER A 115 0.07 3.73 -1.42
CA SER A 115 -0.72 4.55 -2.34
C SER A 115 0.13 5.54 -3.11
N ASP A 116 1.02 6.25 -2.44
CA ASP A 116 1.93 7.20 -3.08
C ASP A 116 2.76 6.50 -4.17
N MET A 117 3.32 5.34 -3.85
CA MET A 117 4.11 4.55 -4.80
C MET A 117 3.34 4.24 -6.09
N ILE A 118 2.08 3.77 -6.00
CA ILE A 118 1.32 3.45 -7.20
C ILE A 118 0.81 4.71 -7.91
N TYR A 119 0.45 5.78 -7.19
CA TYR A 119 0.07 7.05 -7.81
C TYR A 119 1.21 7.65 -8.63
N GLN A 120 2.44 7.55 -8.14
CA GLN A 120 3.61 8.00 -8.88
C GLN A 120 3.90 7.10 -10.08
N ARG A 121 3.81 5.79 -9.92
CA ARG A 121 4.17 4.82 -10.96
C ARG A 121 3.11 4.65 -12.04
N ALA A 122 1.82 4.83 -11.70
CA ALA A 122 0.73 4.64 -12.65
C ALA A 122 0.79 5.65 -13.80
N PHE A 123 0.62 5.15 -15.02
CA PHE A 123 0.43 5.98 -16.23
C PHE A 123 -0.93 6.71 -16.20
N ARG A 124 -1.97 6.02 -15.71
CA ARG A 124 -3.32 6.57 -15.51
C ARG A 124 -3.90 6.05 -14.20
N VAL A 125 -4.69 6.91 -13.58
CA VAL A 125 -5.47 6.60 -12.37
C VAL A 125 -6.92 6.91 -12.68
N THR A 126 -7.79 5.92 -12.55
CA THR A 126 -9.22 6.05 -12.80
C THR A 126 -10.02 5.90 -11.52
N SER A 127 -11.09 6.64 -11.42
CA SER A 127 -12.06 6.58 -10.31
C SER A 127 -13.48 6.62 -10.86
N LEU A 128 -14.46 6.19 -10.05
CA LEU A 128 -15.85 6.09 -10.49
C LEU A 128 -16.61 7.42 -10.40
N PHE A 129 -16.12 8.37 -9.60
CA PHE A 129 -16.79 9.65 -9.35
C PHE A 129 -15.78 10.74 -8.98
N THR A 130 -16.20 11.99 -9.18
CA THR A 130 -15.34 13.17 -9.06
C THR A 130 -14.77 13.35 -7.66
N ASN A 131 -15.54 13.07 -6.60
CA ASN A 131 -15.04 13.20 -5.24
C ASN A 131 -13.89 12.22 -4.94
N ALA A 132 -13.93 11.00 -5.49
CA ALA A 132 -12.81 10.06 -5.38
C ALA A 132 -11.56 10.62 -6.05
N MET A 133 -11.69 11.17 -7.26
CA MET A 133 -10.59 11.85 -7.95
C MET A 133 -10.00 12.99 -7.11
N HIS A 134 -10.84 13.84 -6.50
CA HIS A 134 -10.34 14.90 -5.62
C HIS A 134 -9.57 14.36 -4.42
N THR A 135 -10.04 13.26 -3.84
CA THR A 135 -9.34 12.59 -2.74
C THR A 135 -8.00 12.02 -3.21
N GLN A 136 -7.94 11.37 -4.38
CA GLN A 136 -6.69 10.87 -4.97
C GLN A 136 -5.67 12.00 -5.15
N VAL A 137 -6.10 13.14 -5.70
CA VAL A 137 -5.24 14.32 -5.86
C VAL A 137 -4.77 14.87 -4.52
N SER A 138 -5.66 14.96 -3.52
CA SER A 138 -5.28 15.41 -2.16
C SER A 138 -4.29 14.47 -1.46
N MET A 139 -4.24 13.20 -1.88
CA MET A 139 -3.31 12.18 -1.40
C MET A 139 -2.02 12.08 -2.23
N GLY A 140 -1.76 13.03 -3.14
CA GLY A 140 -0.52 13.12 -3.91
C GLY A 140 -0.57 12.56 -5.32
N CYS A 141 -1.73 12.10 -5.81
CA CYS A 141 -1.87 11.71 -7.21
C CYS A 141 -1.82 12.94 -8.13
N ASP A 142 -1.03 12.87 -9.19
CA ASP A 142 -1.00 13.92 -10.22
C ASP A 142 -2.37 14.01 -10.91
N LYS A 143 -2.95 15.21 -10.89
CA LYS A 143 -4.26 15.49 -11.50
C LYS A 143 -4.31 15.14 -12.99
N ASP A 144 -3.22 15.32 -13.71
CA ASP A 144 -3.17 15.07 -15.16
C ASP A 144 -3.23 13.56 -15.49
N LYS A 145 -2.92 12.71 -14.53
CA LYS A 145 -3.09 11.26 -14.64
C LYS A 145 -4.50 10.79 -14.32
N CYS A 146 -5.28 11.59 -13.57
CA CYS A 146 -6.59 11.20 -13.09
C CYS A 146 -7.66 11.29 -14.19
N ARG A 147 -8.57 10.30 -14.21
CA ARG A 147 -9.77 10.27 -15.08
C ARG A 147 -10.94 9.71 -14.28
N VAL A 148 -12.10 10.31 -14.46
CA VAL A 148 -13.36 9.78 -13.91
C VAL A 148 -14.05 8.96 -14.98
N ILE A 149 -14.31 7.69 -14.68
CA ILE A 149 -15.06 6.77 -15.52
C ILE A 149 -16.23 6.27 -14.67
N SER A 150 -17.37 6.94 -14.81
CA SER A 150 -18.57 6.59 -14.08
C SER A 150 -19.07 5.20 -14.46
N LEU A 151 -19.50 4.40 -13.48
CA LEU A 151 -20.24 3.20 -13.77
C LEU A 151 -21.57 3.60 -14.42
N SER A 152 -21.74 3.24 -15.68
CA SER A 152 -23.02 3.39 -16.35
C SER A 152 -23.98 2.34 -15.80
N LEU A 153 -25.01 2.76 -15.09
CA LEU A 153 -26.19 1.95 -14.91
C LEU A 153 -26.90 1.98 -16.28
N ILE A 154 -26.79 0.91 -17.02
CA ILE A 154 -27.61 0.72 -18.22
C ILE A 154 -29.04 0.61 -17.68
N HIS A 155 -29.81 1.66 -17.83
CA HIS A 155 -31.25 1.59 -17.66
C HIS A 155 -31.80 0.75 -18.81
N ILE A 156 -32.11 -0.48 -18.50
CA ILE A 156 -32.89 -1.36 -19.36
C ILE A 156 -34.34 -0.90 -19.31
#